data_bc6297ec8f27909fd464dd8b17171146
#
_entry.id   bc6297ec8f27909fd464dd8b17171146
#
_cell.length_a   1.000
_cell.length_b   1.000
_cell.length_c   1.000
_cell.angle_alpha   90.00
_cell.angle_beta   90.00
_cell.angle_gamma   90.00
#
_symmetry.space_group_name_H-M   'P 1'
#
loop_
_entity.id
_entity.type
_entity.pdbx_description
1 polymer ?
#
loop_
_entity_poly.entity_id
_entity_poly.type
_entity_poly.pdbx_seq_one_letter_code
_entity_poly.pdbx_strand_id
1 'polypeptide(L)'
;MTDLATQDVSSKRLRTYLRIEATLFIAGMIGAFTLSGYAYLEKYYRTMDIAIERLGIGAQEILAYGATRFGSYIGALAFGMALVGIVAFLLLLLEKTREMPGESQPLPKWITHVLKRTIENRGVAVCVGLICLIAVLLIFAWYFLVRLPSNDGRFAALKQASECVERRVVYANLDQYDGCQVAESEDMLYLIQLQKCDKSGVAFRTLQLPKQGLKSITTETLFYPYKRPDDPGCSEN
;
A
#
# COMPACT_ATOMS: atom_id res chain seq x y z
N MET A 1 17.66 -30.37 -42.76
CA MET A 1 18.37 -30.42 -41.47
C MET A 1 18.57 -29.03 -40.83
N THR A 2 18.22 -27.94 -41.48
CA THR A 2 18.41 -26.54 -41.03
C THR A 2 17.30 -26.02 -40.06
N ASP A 3 16.11 -26.62 -40.07
CA ASP A 3 14.98 -26.11 -39.24
C ASP A 3 15.08 -26.43 -37.74
N LEU A 4 15.74 -27.52 -37.37
CA LEU A 4 15.89 -27.90 -35.95
C LEU A 4 16.85 -26.98 -35.16
N ALA A 5 17.87 -26.44 -35.83
CA ALA A 5 18.85 -25.56 -35.21
C ALA A 5 18.28 -24.16 -34.91
N THR A 6 17.39 -23.67 -35.78
CA THR A 6 16.71 -22.36 -35.60
C THR A 6 15.67 -22.39 -34.47
N GLN A 7 14.98 -23.51 -34.27
CA GLN A 7 14.01 -23.67 -33.19
C GLN A 7 14.67 -23.70 -31.82
N ASP A 8 15.85 -24.30 -31.67
CA ASP A 8 16.56 -24.37 -30.37
C ASP A 8 17.11 -22.99 -29.91
N VAL A 9 17.59 -22.19 -30.86
CA VAL A 9 18.05 -20.80 -30.55
C VAL A 9 16.90 -19.90 -30.13
N SER A 10 15.73 -20.02 -30.76
CA SER A 10 14.53 -19.26 -30.43
C SER A 10 14.01 -19.61 -29.01
N SER A 11 13.97 -20.89 -28.67
CA SER A 11 13.52 -21.38 -27.37
C SER A 11 14.45 -20.96 -26.23
N LYS A 12 15.77 -20.92 -26.45
CA LYS A 12 16.74 -20.43 -25.43
C LYS A 12 16.61 -18.95 -25.18
N ARG A 13 16.42 -18.14 -26.23
CA ARG A 13 16.18 -16.71 -26.09
C ARG A 13 14.87 -16.42 -25.30
N LEU A 14 13.79 -17.11 -25.65
CA LEU A 14 12.50 -16.98 -24.96
C LEU A 14 12.61 -17.31 -23.45
N ARG A 15 13.31 -18.38 -23.10
CA ARG A 15 13.55 -18.77 -21.69
C ARG A 15 14.38 -17.73 -20.94
N THR A 16 15.36 -17.10 -21.59
CA THR A 16 16.18 -16.05 -20.98
C THR A 16 15.34 -14.79 -20.72
N TYR A 17 14.52 -14.35 -21.68
CA TYR A 17 13.60 -13.24 -21.51
C TYR A 17 12.60 -13.49 -20.38
N LEU A 18 11.95 -14.64 -20.35
CA LEU A 18 11.00 -15.03 -19.30
C LEU A 18 11.64 -15.04 -17.90
N ARG A 19 12.90 -15.47 -17.78
CA ARG A 19 13.61 -15.44 -16.49
C ARG A 19 13.87 -14.00 -16.02
N ILE A 20 14.31 -13.13 -16.91
CA ILE A 20 14.58 -11.72 -16.58
C ILE A 20 13.27 -11.02 -16.16
N GLU A 21 12.19 -11.21 -16.92
CA GLU A 21 10.89 -10.66 -16.63
C GLU A 21 10.33 -11.15 -15.28
N ALA A 22 10.43 -12.45 -15.01
CA ALA A 22 10.01 -13.04 -13.74
C ALA A 22 10.81 -12.48 -12.56
N THR A 23 12.13 -12.31 -12.70
CA THR A 23 12.98 -11.74 -11.65
C THR A 23 12.62 -10.28 -11.37
N LEU A 24 12.42 -9.48 -12.41
CA LEU A 24 12.00 -8.08 -12.28
C LEU A 24 10.61 -7.96 -11.65
N PHE A 25 9.70 -8.85 -12.03
CA PHE A 25 8.36 -8.90 -11.43
C PHE A 25 8.41 -9.22 -9.93
N ILE A 26 9.17 -10.23 -9.53
CA ILE A 26 9.33 -10.61 -8.11
C ILE A 26 9.99 -9.46 -7.33
N ALA A 27 11.04 -8.85 -7.86
CA ALA A 27 11.70 -7.72 -7.24
C ALA A 27 10.75 -6.52 -7.07
N GLY A 28 9.93 -6.24 -8.09
CA GLY A 28 8.90 -5.21 -8.04
C GLY A 28 7.83 -5.48 -6.99
N MET A 29 7.38 -6.73 -6.87
CA MET A 29 6.43 -7.16 -5.84
C MET A 29 6.99 -7.00 -4.44
N ILE A 30 8.23 -7.44 -4.20
CA ILE A 30 8.90 -7.27 -2.91
C ILE A 30 9.01 -5.78 -2.56
N GLY A 31 9.45 -4.95 -3.51
CA GLY A 31 9.52 -3.51 -3.32
C GLY A 31 8.17 -2.87 -3.00
N ALA A 32 7.11 -3.28 -3.70
CA ALA A 32 5.74 -2.80 -3.46
C ALA A 32 5.24 -3.18 -2.07
N PHE A 33 5.45 -4.43 -1.64
CA PHE A 33 5.06 -4.88 -0.30
C PHE A 33 5.85 -4.17 0.79
N THR A 34 7.16 -4.00 0.62
CA THR A 34 7.99 -3.28 1.58
C THR A 34 7.54 -1.83 1.72
N LEU A 35 7.31 -1.13 0.61
CA LEU A 35 6.84 0.26 0.62
C LEU A 35 5.49 0.40 1.32
N SER A 36 4.56 -0.48 1.00
CA SER A 36 3.22 -0.45 1.59
C SER A 36 3.22 -0.84 3.07
N GLY A 37 3.97 -1.86 3.45
CA GLY A 37 4.13 -2.25 4.86
C GLY A 37 4.75 -1.13 5.68
N TYR A 38 5.78 -0.47 5.14
CA TYR A 38 6.40 0.69 5.78
C TYR A 38 5.42 1.85 5.93
N ALA A 39 4.68 2.20 4.86
CA ALA A 39 3.70 3.29 4.91
C ALA A 39 2.57 3.03 5.93
N TYR A 40 2.16 1.76 6.08
CA TYR A 40 1.19 1.35 7.10
C TYR A 40 1.77 1.51 8.51
N LEU A 41 2.93 0.91 8.78
CA LEU A 41 3.55 0.89 10.11
C LEU A 41 4.00 2.29 10.53
N GLU A 42 4.60 3.06 9.62
CA GLU A 42 4.98 4.45 9.90
C GLU A 42 3.77 5.25 10.37
N LYS A 43 2.66 5.16 9.64
CA LYS A 43 1.46 5.93 9.99
C LYS A 43 0.79 5.40 11.25
N TYR A 44 0.80 4.08 11.46
CA TYR A 44 0.30 3.46 12.67
C TYR A 44 1.04 3.98 13.91
N TYR A 45 2.36 3.86 13.95
CA TYR A 45 3.16 4.28 15.10
C TYR A 45 3.22 5.80 15.25
N ARG A 46 3.31 6.53 14.14
CA ARG A 46 3.27 8.00 14.17
C ARG A 46 1.94 8.55 14.69
N THR A 47 0.83 7.87 14.48
CA THR A 47 -0.46 8.24 15.08
C THR A 47 -0.43 8.09 16.59
N MET A 48 0.36 7.18 17.11
CA MET A 48 0.61 6.94 18.54
C MET A 48 1.78 7.75 19.10
N ASP A 49 2.33 8.69 18.34
CA ASP A 49 3.52 9.50 18.69
C ASP A 49 4.76 8.66 19.00
N ILE A 50 4.96 7.57 18.27
CA ILE A 50 6.10 6.67 18.38
C ILE A 50 6.88 6.71 17.06
N ALA A 51 8.19 7.00 17.14
CA ALA A 51 9.06 6.94 15.97
C ALA A 51 9.38 5.48 15.61
N ILE A 52 9.04 5.06 14.39
CA ILE A 52 9.22 3.67 13.91
C ILE A 52 10.70 3.22 13.99
N GLU A 53 11.63 4.14 13.78
CA GLU A 53 13.06 3.89 13.80
C GLU A 53 13.57 3.42 15.18
N ARG A 54 12.85 3.75 16.25
CA ARG A 54 13.18 3.35 17.62
C ARG A 54 12.73 1.94 17.98
N LEU A 55 11.86 1.36 17.18
CA LEU A 55 11.27 0.05 17.47
C LEU A 55 12.12 -1.11 16.95
N GLY A 56 13.13 -0.84 16.11
CA GLY A 56 13.97 -1.88 15.54
C GLY A 56 13.22 -2.87 14.63
N ILE A 57 12.11 -2.45 14.02
CA ILE A 57 11.27 -3.30 13.17
C ILE A 57 12.07 -3.82 11.97
N GLY A 58 12.16 -5.12 11.84
CA GLY A 58 12.92 -5.78 10.79
C GLY A 58 12.25 -5.68 9.40
N ALA A 59 13.07 -5.74 8.34
CA ALA A 59 12.57 -5.72 6.96
C ALA A 59 11.56 -6.85 6.67
N GLN A 60 11.72 -8.01 7.30
CA GLN A 60 10.80 -9.14 7.17
C GLN A 60 9.41 -8.83 7.74
N GLU A 61 9.36 -8.14 8.87
CA GLU A 61 8.11 -7.71 9.51
C GLU A 61 7.40 -6.67 8.65
N ILE A 62 8.12 -5.67 8.14
CA ILE A 62 7.60 -4.68 7.20
C ILE A 62 7.00 -5.37 5.96
N LEU A 63 7.72 -6.33 5.39
CA LEU A 63 7.26 -7.11 4.25
C LEU A 63 6.00 -7.91 4.57
N ALA A 64 5.94 -8.54 5.75
CA ALA A 64 4.77 -9.31 6.20
C ALA A 64 3.52 -8.44 6.30
N TYR A 65 3.61 -7.25 6.89
CA TYR A 65 2.50 -6.30 6.94
C TYR A 65 2.06 -5.83 5.55
N GLY A 66 2.99 -5.61 4.62
CA GLY A 66 2.66 -5.29 3.23
C GLY A 66 1.94 -6.45 2.53
N ALA A 67 2.38 -7.69 2.77
CA ALA A 67 1.80 -8.88 2.15
C ALA A 67 0.37 -9.20 2.61
N THR A 68 -0.03 -8.81 3.82
CA THR A 68 -1.42 -9.00 4.30
C THR A 68 -2.46 -8.31 3.42
N ARG A 69 -2.04 -7.33 2.61
CA ARG A 69 -2.90 -6.55 1.69
C ARG A 69 -2.83 -6.98 0.24
N PHE A 70 -2.35 -8.20 0.00
CA PHE A 70 -2.20 -8.76 -1.35
C PHE A 70 -3.46 -8.64 -2.21
N GLY A 71 -4.65 -8.80 -1.62
CA GLY A 71 -5.92 -8.64 -2.32
C GLY A 71 -6.13 -7.24 -2.93
N SER A 72 -5.73 -6.18 -2.25
CA SER A 72 -5.80 -4.81 -2.74
C SER A 72 -4.86 -4.58 -3.94
N TYR A 73 -3.69 -5.23 -3.94
CA TYR A 73 -2.74 -5.14 -5.05
C TYR A 73 -3.21 -5.84 -6.31
N ILE A 74 -3.88 -6.99 -6.18
CA ILE A 74 -4.49 -7.67 -7.33
C ILE A 74 -5.52 -6.75 -8.00
N GLY A 75 -6.36 -6.07 -7.21
CA GLY A 75 -7.31 -5.09 -7.72
C GLY A 75 -6.64 -3.94 -8.46
N ALA A 76 -5.57 -3.37 -7.87
CA ALA A 76 -4.81 -2.29 -8.49
C ALA A 76 -4.12 -2.73 -9.78
N LEU A 77 -3.56 -3.93 -9.80
CA LEU A 77 -2.87 -4.51 -10.97
C LEU A 77 -3.87 -4.80 -12.09
N ALA A 78 -5.04 -5.36 -11.77
CA ALA A 78 -6.10 -5.59 -12.73
C ALA A 78 -6.61 -4.28 -13.36
N PHE A 79 -6.78 -3.23 -12.55
CA PHE A 79 -7.16 -1.91 -13.04
C PHE A 79 -6.06 -1.29 -13.93
N GLY A 80 -4.79 -1.40 -13.54
CA GLY A 80 -3.65 -0.94 -14.36
C GLY A 80 -3.61 -1.65 -15.72
N MET A 81 -3.79 -2.98 -15.74
CA MET A 81 -3.87 -3.74 -16.98
C MET A 81 -5.07 -3.34 -17.85
N ALA A 82 -6.22 -3.08 -17.25
CA ALA A 82 -7.40 -2.59 -17.98
C ALA A 82 -7.14 -1.23 -18.62
N LEU A 83 -6.49 -0.30 -17.92
CA LEU A 83 -6.10 1.01 -18.46
C LEU A 83 -5.16 0.87 -19.66
N VAL A 84 -4.10 0.05 -19.54
CA VAL A 84 -3.17 -0.22 -20.64
C VAL A 84 -3.90 -0.87 -21.81
N GLY A 85 -4.80 -1.81 -21.54
CA GLY A 85 -5.63 -2.45 -22.55
C GLY A 85 -6.52 -1.46 -23.33
N ILE A 86 -7.16 -0.53 -22.61
CA ILE A 86 -7.98 0.54 -23.23
C ILE A 86 -7.11 1.42 -24.13
N VAL A 87 -5.94 1.86 -23.66
CA VAL A 87 -5.03 2.69 -24.46
C VAL A 87 -4.56 1.93 -25.70
N ALA A 88 -4.14 0.67 -25.55
CA ALA A 88 -3.73 -0.17 -26.69
C ALA A 88 -4.87 -0.34 -27.70
N PHE A 89 -6.09 -0.58 -27.21
CA PHE A 89 -7.27 -0.70 -28.06
C PHE A 89 -7.59 0.59 -28.82
N LEU A 90 -7.50 1.76 -28.15
CA LEU A 90 -7.67 3.06 -28.81
C LEU A 90 -6.61 3.32 -29.88
N LEU A 91 -5.35 2.94 -29.61
CA LEU A 91 -4.28 3.06 -30.60
C LEU A 91 -4.52 2.17 -31.83
N LEU A 92 -4.99 0.93 -31.63
CA LEU A 92 -5.36 0.01 -32.71
C LEU A 92 -6.57 0.54 -33.52
N LEU A 93 -7.56 1.13 -32.87
CA LEU A 93 -8.70 1.75 -33.58
C LEU A 93 -8.24 2.92 -34.44
N LEU A 94 -7.33 3.75 -33.93
CA LEU A 94 -6.77 4.87 -34.69
C LEU A 94 -5.91 4.42 -35.87
N GLU A 95 -5.25 3.27 -35.78
CA GLU A 95 -4.49 2.67 -36.85
C GLU A 95 -5.39 2.09 -37.94
N LYS A 96 -6.44 1.35 -37.56
CA LYS A 96 -7.39 0.72 -38.49
C LYS A 96 -8.24 1.71 -39.27
N THR A 97 -8.53 2.89 -38.70
CA THR A 97 -9.27 3.97 -39.39
C THR A 97 -8.51 4.52 -40.58
N ARG A 98 -7.21 4.24 -40.72
CA ARG A 98 -6.36 4.68 -41.83
C ARG A 98 -6.49 3.82 -43.08
N GLU A 99 -6.99 2.59 -42.95
CA GLU A 99 -7.05 1.62 -44.08
C GLU A 99 -8.42 1.53 -44.77
N MET A 100 -9.43 2.29 -44.35
CA MET A 100 -10.72 2.29 -45.05
C MET A 100 -10.76 3.38 -46.13
N PRO A 101 -10.53 3.04 -47.40
CA PRO A 101 -10.86 3.92 -48.51
C PRO A 101 -12.35 3.75 -48.81
N GLY A 102 -13.18 4.64 -48.36
CA GLY A 102 -14.59 4.58 -48.76
C GLY A 102 -15.51 5.27 -47.76
N GLU A 103 -16.09 6.40 -48.22
CA GLU A 103 -17.21 7.11 -47.62
C GLU A 103 -16.98 7.72 -46.21
N SER A 104 -16.26 8.82 -46.20
CA SER A 104 -16.14 9.67 -45.03
C SER A 104 -17.44 10.42 -44.78
N GLN A 105 -18.20 10.00 -43.78
CA GLN A 105 -19.19 10.90 -43.18
C GLN A 105 -18.46 12.18 -42.72
N PRO A 106 -19.01 13.38 -42.99
CA PRO A 106 -18.36 14.65 -42.65
C PRO A 106 -18.28 14.78 -41.13
N LEU A 107 -17.12 14.45 -40.57
CA LEU A 107 -16.79 14.72 -39.18
C LEU A 107 -16.82 16.22 -38.90
N PRO A 108 -17.21 16.68 -37.69
CA PRO A 108 -17.19 18.08 -37.31
C PRO A 108 -15.81 18.71 -37.57
N LYS A 109 -15.77 19.90 -38.15
CA LYS A 109 -14.53 20.60 -38.60
C LYS A 109 -13.46 20.69 -37.49
N TRP A 110 -13.81 20.79 -36.24
CA TRP A 110 -12.89 20.84 -35.12
C TRP A 110 -12.15 19.51 -34.91
N ILE A 111 -12.85 18.36 -35.08
CA ILE A 111 -12.25 17.03 -34.97
C ILE A 111 -11.26 16.81 -36.12
N THR A 112 -11.62 17.19 -37.34
CA THR A 112 -10.72 17.04 -38.50
C THR A 112 -9.46 17.88 -38.36
N HIS A 113 -9.56 19.08 -37.78
CA HIS A 113 -8.40 19.95 -37.56
C HIS A 113 -7.44 19.41 -36.49
N VAL A 114 -7.98 18.90 -35.37
CA VAL A 114 -7.18 18.25 -34.33
C VAL A 114 -6.54 16.95 -34.85
N LEU A 115 -7.30 16.15 -35.61
CA LEU A 115 -6.82 14.89 -36.15
C LEU A 115 -5.70 15.11 -37.16
N LYS A 116 -5.84 16.09 -38.08
CA LYS A 116 -4.81 16.45 -39.07
C LYS A 116 -3.52 16.91 -38.40
N ARG A 117 -3.60 17.75 -37.37
CA ARG A 117 -2.44 18.25 -36.61
C ARG A 117 -1.77 17.12 -35.78
N THR A 118 -2.55 16.18 -35.27
CA THR A 118 -2.05 15.00 -34.54
C THR A 118 -1.33 14.02 -35.49
N ILE A 119 -1.84 13.84 -36.70
CA ILE A 119 -1.20 12.98 -37.71
C ILE A 119 0.11 13.58 -38.22
N GLU A 120 0.16 14.91 -38.40
CA GLU A 120 1.36 15.62 -38.86
C GLU A 120 2.50 15.59 -37.83
N ASN A 121 2.14 15.57 -36.53
CA ASN A 121 3.07 15.48 -35.39
C ASN A 121 2.93 14.13 -34.60
N ARG A 122 2.71 13.04 -35.29
CA ARG A 122 2.43 11.72 -34.69
C ARG A 122 3.47 11.30 -33.62
N GLY A 123 4.75 11.58 -33.88
CA GLY A 123 5.81 11.27 -32.90
C GLY A 123 5.65 12.01 -31.58
N VAL A 124 5.34 13.30 -31.65
CA VAL A 124 5.13 14.13 -30.47
C VAL A 124 3.86 13.71 -29.72
N ALA A 125 2.77 13.43 -30.43
CA ALA A 125 1.50 12.99 -29.82
C ALA A 125 1.66 11.65 -29.09
N VAL A 126 2.41 10.70 -29.65
CA VAL A 126 2.71 9.40 -29.00
C VAL A 126 3.58 9.61 -27.76
N CYS A 127 4.62 10.43 -27.83
CA CYS A 127 5.46 10.75 -26.68
C CYS A 127 4.66 11.40 -25.55
N VAL A 128 3.83 12.40 -25.85
CA VAL A 128 2.98 13.05 -24.85
C VAL A 128 1.98 12.06 -24.25
N GLY A 129 1.35 11.23 -25.07
CA GLY A 129 0.44 10.19 -24.60
C GLY A 129 1.12 9.18 -23.67
N LEU A 130 2.34 8.76 -24.00
CA LEU A 130 3.12 7.85 -23.16
C LEU A 130 3.50 8.50 -21.82
N ILE A 131 3.93 9.76 -21.84
CA ILE A 131 4.26 10.51 -20.62
C ILE A 131 3.02 10.64 -19.72
N CYS A 132 1.88 10.99 -20.29
CA CYS A 132 0.62 11.08 -19.55
C CYS A 132 0.22 9.72 -18.95
N LEU A 133 0.35 8.62 -19.71
CA LEU A 133 0.08 7.28 -19.21
C LEU A 133 0.99 6.91 -18.04
N ILE A 134 2.29 7.17 -18.16
CA ILE A 134 3.25 6.91 -17.08
C ILE A 134 2.90 7.75 -15.85
N ALA A 135 2.57 9.02 -16.01
CA ALA A 135 2.17 9.89 -14.91
C ALA A 135 0.91 9.36 -14.18
N VAL A 136 -0.10 8.92 -14.92
CA VAL A 136 -1.32 8.33 -14.35
C VAL A 136 -0.98 7.05 -13.59
N LEU A 137 -0.15 6.17 -14.15
CA LEU A 137 0.27 4.93 -13.48
C LEU A 137 1.06 5.20 -12.19
N LEU A 138 1.93 6.22 -12.18
CA LEU A 138 2.68 6.61 -10.98
C LEU A 138 1.76 7.18 -9.89
N ILE A 139 0.79 8.03 -10.24
CA ILE A 139 -0.20 8.55 -9.29
C ILE A 139 -1.03 7.39 -8.71
N PHE A 140 -1.40 6.45 -9.54
CA PHE A 140 -2.15 5.26 -9.12
C PHE A 140 -1.32 4.38 -8.18
N ALA A 141 -0.07 4.08 -8.54
CA ALA A 141 0.87 3.35 -7.70
C ALA A 141 1.06 4.03 -6.34
N TRP A 142 1.28 5.35 -6.32
CA TRP A 142 1.36 6.13 -5.09
C TRP A 142 0.10 6.01 -4.23
N TYR A 143 -1.07 6.12 -4.83
CA TYR A 143 -2.34 6.02 -4.11
C TYR A 143 -2.50 4.65 -3.43
N PHE A 144 -2.27 3.57 -4.17
CA PHE A 144 -2.46 2.20 -3.66
C PHE A 144 -1.34 1.74 -2.73
N LEU A 145 -0.08 2.10 -3.01
CA LEU A 145 1.06 1.62 -2.24
C LEU A 145 1.36 2.45 -1.00
N VAL A 146 0.95 3.72 -0.98
CA VAL A 146 1.30 4.63 0.12
C VAL A 146 0.06 5.18 0.81
N ARG A 147 -0.84 5.83 0.08
CA ARG A 147 -1.94 6.58 0.69
C ARG A 147 -2.96 5.67 1.36
N LEU A 148 -3.34 4.60 0.71
CA LEU A 148 -4.33 3.66 1.21
C LEU A 148 -3.82 2.89 2.44
N PRO A 149 -2.61 2.27 2.43
CA PRO A 149 -2.03 1.64 3.61
C PRO A 149 -1.82 2.63 4.77
N SER A 150 -1.38 3.84 4.48
CA SER A 150 -1.20 4.88 5.50
C SER A 150 -2.51 5.23 6.21
N ASN A 151 -3.62 5.39 5.47
CA ASN A 151 -4.92 5.64 6.09
C ASN A 151 -5.38 4.49 6.98
N ASP A 152 -5.19 3.25 6.51
CA ASP A 152 -5.55 2.07 7.28
C ASP A 152 -4.65 1.89 8.51
N GLY A 153 -3.37 2.26 8.43
CA GLY A 153 -2.47 2.29 9.59
C GLY A 153 -2.96 3.27 10.66
N ARG A 154 -3.38 4.47 10.24
CA ARG A 154 -4.00 5.43 11.16
C ARG A 154 -5.28 4.89 11.79
N PHE A 155 -6.15 4.29 11.00
CA PHE A 155 -7.40 3.74 11.50
C PHE A 155 -7.16 2.60 12.49
N ALA A 156 -6.23 1.70 12.18
CA ALA A 156 -5.83 0.61 13.06
C ALA A 156 -5.24 1.12 14.39
N ALA A 157 -4.44 2.20 14.36
CA ALA A 157 -3.90 2.83 15.55
C ALA A 157 -5.00 3.38 16.47
N LEU A 158 -5.96 4.11 15.89
CA LEU A 158 -7.08 4.67 16.65
C LEU A 158 -7.98 3.57 17.20
N LYS A 159 -8.23 2.52 16.44
CA LYS A 159 -8.96 1.34 16.88
C LYS A 159 -8.25 0.65 18.05
N GLN A 160 -6.94 0.41 17.91
CA GLN A 160 -6.14 -0.16 18.99
C GLN A 160 -6.18 0.70 20.26
N ALA A 161 -6.14 2.02 20.13
CA ALA A 161 -6.23 2.93 21.27
C ALA A 161 -7.61 2.92 21.96
N SER A 162 -8.69 2.69 21.21
CA SER A 162 -10.06 2.64 21.76
C SER A 162 -10.43 1.29 22.37
N GLU A 163 -9.88 0.18 21.85
CA GLU A 163 -10.19 -1.20 22.28
C GLU A 163 -9.14 -1.78 23.21
N CYS A 164 -8.26 -0.95 23.72
CA CYS A 164 -7.10 -1.42 24.41
C CYS A 164 -7.36 -1.94 25.81
N VAL A 165 -6.59 -2.95 26.21
CA VAL A 165 -6.65 -3.52 27.55
C VAL A 165 -5.56 -2.89 28.41
N GLU A 166 -5.95 -2.24 29.48
CA GLU A 166 -5.03 -1.62 30.41
C GLU A 166 -4.14 -2.67 31.11
N ARG A 167 -2.88 -2.37 31.21
CA ARG A 167 -1.86 -3.15 31.91
C ARG A 167 -1.21 -2.29 32.95
N ARG A 168 -0.94 -2.87 34.11
CA ARG A 168 -0.18 -2.22 35.17
C ARG A 168 1.28 -2.58 35.08
N VAL A 169 2.11 -1.58 34.95
CA VAL A 169 3.56 -1.69 34.90
C VAL A 169 4.13 -1.20 36.22
N VAL A 170 4.90 -2.04 36.92
CA VAL A 170 5.46 -1.72 38.24
C VAL A 170 6.98 -1.75 38.13
N TYR A 171 7.63 -0.68 38.61
CA TYR A 171 9.07 -0.53 38.67
C TYR A 171 9.66 -0.96 40.02
N ALA A 172 10.95 -1.16 40.07
CA ALA A 172 11.67 -1.53 41.30
C ALA A 172 11.57 -0.47 42.42
N ASN A 173 11.42 0.79 42.05
CA ASN A 173 11.18 1.91 42.94
C ASN A 173 9.71 2.04 43.42
N LEU A 174 8.86 1.06 43.07
CA LEU A 174 7.42 1.02 43.35
C LEU A 174 6.57 2.02 42.54
N ASP A 175 7.14 2.74 41.58
CA ASP A 175 6.34 3.53 40.65
C ASP A 175 5.45 2.63 39.82
N GLN A 176 4.19 3.03 39.66
CA GLN A 176 3.19 2.30 38.92
C GLN A 176 2.63 3.14 37.77
N TYR A 177 2.52 2.52 36.62
CA TYR A 177 1.96 3.13 35.42
C TYR A 177 0.90 2.21 34.84
N ASP A 178 -0.31 2.73 34.71
CA ASP A 178 -1.41 2.02 34.09
C ASP A 178 -1.55 2.51 32.63
N GLY A 179 -1.72 1.60 31.70
CA GLY A 179 -1.89 1.92 30.28
C GLY A 179 -1.86 0.69 29.38
N CYS A 180 -2.12 0.91 28.12
CA CYS A 180 -2.09 -0.10 27.06
C CYS A 180 -0.71 -0.24 26.49
N GLN A 181 -0.13 -1.42 26.54
CA GLN A 181 1.11 -1.70 25.82
C GLN A 181 0.84 -1.77 24.32
N VAL A 182 1.43 -0.88 23.55
CA VAL A 182 1.25 -0.82 22.08
C VAL A 182 2.50 -1.18 21.30
N ALA A 183 3.66 -0.95 21.90
CA ALA A 183 4.94 -1.31 21.29
C ALA A 183 6.02 -1.49 22.36
N GLU A 184 7.10 -2.15 21.98
CA GLU A 184 8.32 -2.22 22.79
C GLU A 184 9.56 -2.22 21.87
N SER A 185 10.61 -1.60 22.33
CA SER A 185 11.96 -1.68 21.74
C SER A 185 12.90 -2.40 22.68
N GLU A 186 14.19 -2.49 22.35
CA GLU A 186 15.19 -3.08 23.25
C GLU A 186 15.20 -2.40 24.62
N ASP A 187 15.13 -1.06 24.65
CA ASP A 187 15.30 -0.26 25.84
C ASP A 187 14.02 0.35 26.41
N MET A 188 12.97 0.44 25.61
CA MET A 188 11.77 1.21 25.95
C MET A 188 10.49 0.39 25.80
N LEU A 189 9.54 0.68 26.66
CA LEU A 189 8.16 0.22 26.62
C LEU A 189 7.26 1.40 26.31
N TYR A 190 6.35 1.24 25.35
CA TYR A 190 5.41 2.28 24.94
C TYR A 190 4.01 1.90 25.39
N LEU A 191 3.44 2.76 26.27
CA LEU A 191 2.09 2.61 26.77
C LEU A 191 1.21 3.75 26.26
N ILE A 192 -0.04 3.46 25.99
CA ILE A 192 -1.06 4.47 25.74
C ILE A 192 -2.02 4.52 26.92
N GLN A 193 -2.28 5.73 27.44
CA GLN A 193 -3.32 6.01 28.39
C GLN A 193 -4.48 6.68 27.67
N LEU A 194 -5.64 6.03 27.64
CA LEU A 194 -6.85 6.59 27.10
C LEU A 194 -7.35 7.70 28.03
N GLN A 195 -7.49 8.91 27.50
CA GLN A 195 -8.02 10.05 28.26
C GLN A 195 -9.49 10.30 27.98
N LYS A 196 -9.89 10.17 26.72
CA LYS A 196 -11.26 10.42 26.29
C LYS A 196 -11.56 9.62 25.02
N CYS A 197 -12.73 9.00 25.01
CA CYS A 197 -13.29 8.38 23.80
C CYS A 197 -14.73 8.86 23.64
N ASP A 198 -15.02 9.56 22.56
CA ASP A 198 -16.37 10.02 22.24
C ASP A 198 -16.64 9.89 20.72
N LYS A 199 -17.83 10.28 20.28
CA LYS A 199 -18.22 10.24 18.86
C LYS A 199 -17.39 11.18 17.98
N SER A 200 -16.66 12.14 18.58
CA SER A 200 -15.81 13.10 17.87
C SER A 200 -14.39 12.61 17.69
N GLY A 201 -13.92 11.65 18.50
CA GLY A 201 -12.58 11.11 18.41
C GLY A 201 -12.08 10.43 19.68
N VAL A 202 -10.83 9.97 19.58
CA VAL A 202 -10.11 9.33 20.68
C VAL A 202 -8.95 10.23 21.09
N ALA A 203 -8.89 10.61 22.36
CA ALA A 203 -7.77 11.33 22.94
C ALA A 203 -7.00 10.39 23.87
N PHE A 204 -5.71 10.26 23.63
CA PHE A 204 -4.82 9.42 24.41
C PHE A 204 -3.47 10.11 24.62
N ARG A 205 -2.76 9.66 25.64
CA ARG A 205 -1.38 10.09 25.93
C ARG A 205 -0.45 8.90 25.79
N THR A 206 0.66 9.08 25.10
CA THR A 206 1.70 8.05 24.99
C THR A 206 2.75 8.25 26.09
N LEU A 207 3.03 7.19 26.82
CA LEU A 207 4.09 7.11 27.82
C LEU A 207 5.22 6.27 27.26
N GLN A 208 6.44 6.79 27.32
CA GLN A 208 7.67 6.10 26.97
C GLN A 208 8.38 5.74 28.27
N LEU A 209 8.43 4.48 28.61
CA LEU A 209 8.96 3.98 29.85
C LEU A 209 10.24 3.16 29.59
N PRO A 210 11.37 3.45 30.28
CA PRO A 210 12.57 2.64 30.15
C PRO A 210 12.34 1.24 30.70
N LYS A 211 12.82 0.20 30.01
CA LYS A 211 12.76 -1.16 30.52
C LYS A 211 13.70 -1.41 31.72
N GLN A 212 14.70 -0.59 31.87
CA GLN A 212 15.62 -0.66 33.00
C GLN A 212 14.88 -0.38 34.31
N GLY A 213 14.97 -1.31 35.26
CA GLY A 213 14.26 -1.22 36.54
C GLY A 213 12.82 -1.71 36.53
N LEU A 214 12.32 -2.21 35.41
CA LEU A 214 11.02 -2.85 35.31
C LEU A 214 10.99 -4.12 36.16
N LYS A 215 10.01 -4.21 37.06
CA LYS A 215 9.84 -5.33 37.98
C LYS A 215 8.78 -6.33 37.49
N SER A 216 7.64 -5.82 37.08
CA SER A 216 6.53 -6.65 36.59
C SER A 216 5.59 -5.87 35.68
N ILE A 217 4.97 -6.59 34.76
CA ILE A 217 3.84 -6.13 33.97
C ILE A 217 2.69 -7.08 34.32
N THR A 218 1.62 -6.56 34.89
CA THR A 218 0.42 -7.32 35.23
C THR A 218 -0.72 -6.89 34.33
N THR A 219 -1.46 -7.88 33.85
CA THR A 219 -2.70 -7.68 33.10
C THR A 219 -3.85 -8.17 33.96
N GLU A 220 -4.95 -7.44 34.02
CA GLU A 220 -6.17 -7.95 34.62
C GLU A 220 -6.65 -9.20 33.88
N THR A 221 -7.37 -10.09 34.58
CA THR A 221 -7.92 -11.28 33.97
C THR A 221 -8.94 -10.87 32.91
N LEU A 222 -8.60 -11.11 31.65
CA LEU A 222 -9.44 -10.75 30.53
C LEU A 222 -10.47 -11.83 30.27
N PHE A 223 -11.74 -11.47 30.37
CA PHE A 223 -12.83 -12.29 29.90
C PHE A 223 -13.23 -11.80 28.50
N TYR A 224 -12.98 -12.62 27.47
CA TYR A 224 -13.44 -12.36 26.11
C TYR A 224 -14.78 -13.05 25.86
N PRO A 225 -15.92 -12.37 26.03
CA PRO A 225 -17.17 -12.90 25.49
C PRO A 225 -17.06 -12.94 23.99
N TYR A 226 -17.50 -14.01 23.36
CA TYR A 226 -17.63 -14.10 21.91
C TYR A 226 -18.63 -13.04 21.43
N LYS A 227 -18.15 -11.82 21.16
CA LYS A 227 -18.89 -10.80 20.43
C LYS A 227 -18.57 -10.91 18.96
N ARG A 228 -19.57 -10.72 18.12
CA ARG A 228 -19.39 -10.65 16.68
C ARG A 228 -18.48 -9.46 16.33
N PRO A 229 -17.67 -9.56 15.24
CA PRO A 229 -16.66 -8.57 14.90
C PRO A 229 -17.20 -7.21 14.42
N ASP A 230 -18.52 -6.97 14.46
CA ASP A 230 -19.16 -5.83 13.79
C ASP A 230 -19.54 -4.69 14.74
N ASP A 231 -19.14 -4.74 16.02
CA ASP A 231 -19.51 -3.70 16.97
C ASP A 231 -18.29 -2.91 17.50
N PRO A 232 -17.83 -1.87 16.77
CA PRO A 232 -16.82 -0.97 17.28
C PRO A 232 -17.52 0.07 18.16
N GLY A 233 -17.78 -0.27 19.39
CA GLY A 233 -18.31 0.66 20.38
C GLY A 233 -17.31 0.87 21.49
N CYS A 234 -16.91 2.12 21.77
CA CYS A 234 -16.42 2.46 23.08
C CYS A 234 -17.52 2.03 24.07
N SER A 235 -17.23 1.05 24.94
CA SER A 235 -18.16 0.67 26.01
C SER A 235 -18.35 1.91 26.89
N GLU A 236 -19.57 2.40 26.93
CA GLU A 236 -19.97 3.39 27.93
C GLU A 236 -19.80 2.75 29.31
N ASN A 237 -18.78 3.18 30.05
CA ASN A 237 -18.68 3.02 31.52
C ASN A 237 -18.97 4.37 32.15
#